data_6b9499f3509be70a22b420088e7b96cf
#
_entry.id   6b9499f3509be70a22b420088e7b96cf
#
_cell.length_a   1.000
_cell.length_b   1.000
_cell.length_c   1.000
_cell.angle_alpha   90.00
_cell.angle_beta   90.00
_cell.angle_gamma   90.00
#
_symmetry.space_group_name_H-M   'P 1'
#
loop_
_entity.id
_entity.type
_entity.pdbx_description
1 polymer ?
#
loop_
_entity_poly.entity_id
_entity_poly.type
_entity_poly.pdbx_seq_one_letter_code
_entity_poly.pdbx_strand_id
1 'polypeptide(L)'
;MDVVYNHMYRSENPLNNTVPCYFFRQNEDGSFSNGSGCGNEFASERPMARRYLIDSILYWAKEYHIDGFRFDLMGLYDVESINAVRAALDALPGGRDILMYGEPWQGGGSALRAAAADKNDLALLNDRIGIFCDNTRDAIKGGCFDAREPGYVEGKESALWDIGAAVAAWCRSSTLPPHSPGQIVSYVSAHDNFTLWDKLLLVRYEKPEFTAADSTALAQNRLAAGIYLTSF
;
A
#
# COMPACT_ATOMS: atom_id res chain seq x y z
N MET A 1 0.41 11.59 -6.95
CA MET A 1 1.53 12.01 -6.07
C MET A 1 1.75 10.95 -5.00
N ASP A 2 3.01 10.55 -4.77
CA ASP A 2 3.38 9.68 -3.66
C ASP A 2 3.62 10.54 -2.41
N VAL A 3 3.01 10.17 -1.27
CA VAL A 3 3.06 10.96 -0.03
C VAL A 3 3.56 10.11 1.14
N VAL A 4 4.57 10.64 1.83
CA VAL A 4 5.26 9.99 2.94
C VAL A 4 5.10 10.85 4.19
N TYR A 5 3.94 10.75 4.84
CA TYR A 5 3.69 11.41 6.14
C TYR A 5 3.88 10.46 7.31
N ASN A 6 4.08 9.16 7.04
CA ASN A 6 4.12 8.12 8.07
C ASN A 6 5.32 8.25 9.01
N HIS A 7 6.40 8.91 8.58
CA HIS A 7 7.59 9.18 9.40
C HIS A 7 8.34 10.42 8.94
N MET A 8 9.34 10.83 9.69
CA MET A 8 10.33 11.83 9.31
C MET A 8 11.73 11.23 9.36
N TYR A 9 12.65 11.76 8.55
CA TYR A 9 14.03 11.26 8.46
C TYR A 9 14.76 11.22 9.81
N ARG A 10 14.42 12.17 10.73
CA ARG A 10 14.99 12.25 12.08
C ARG A 10 13.92 12.64 13.08
N SER A 11 14.15 12.25 14.34
CA SER A 11 13.32 12.70 15.47
C SER A 11 13.45 14.21 15.72
N GLU A 12 14.65 14.78 15.44
CA GLU A 12 14.90 16.23 15.44
C GLU A 12 14.41 16.81 14.10
N ASN A 13 13.14 17.16 14.07
CA ASN A 13 12.46 17.73 12.91
C ASN A 13 11.56 18.91 13.35
N PRO A 14 11.13 19.77 12.42
CA PRO A 14 10.33 20.96 12.78
C PRO A 14 9.08 20.66 13.59
N LEU A 15 8.36 19.55 13.31
CA LEU A 15 7.15 19.19 14.05
C LEU A 15 7.46 18.83 15.50
N ASN A 16 8.47 17.98 15.71
CA ASN A 16 8.86 17.55 17.06
C ASN A 16 9.56 18.67 17.86
N ASN A 17 10.29 19.55 17.17
CA ASN A 17 10.94 20.72 17.82
C ASN A 17 9.91 21.77 18.24
N THR A 18 8.80 21.92 17.50
CA THR A 18 7.73 22.88 17.82
C THR A 18 6.84 22.37 18.95
N VAL A 19 6.42 21.09 18.88
CA VAL A 19 5.60 20.46 19.92
C VAL A 19 6.18 19.09 20.23
N PRO A 20 7.15 19.00 21.14
CA PRO A 20 7.80 17.74 21.46
C PRO A 20 6.81 16.65 21.84
N CYS A 21 7.05 15.45 21.33
CA CYS A 21 6.28 14.23 21.64
C CYS A 21 4.79 14.27 21.24
N TYR A 22 4.37 15.24 20.41
CA TYR A 22 2.97 15.32 19.99
C TYR A 22 2.72 14.63 18.64
N PHE A 23 3.53 14.92 17.63
CA PHE A 23 3.28 14.46 16.27
C PHE A 23 3.75 13.03 15.99
N PHE A 24 4.52 12.45 16.89
CA PHE A 24 5.06 11.10 16.74
C PHE A 24 4.63 10.21 17.91
N ARG A 25 4.28 8.96 17.58
CA ARG A 25 3.88 7.97 18.58
C ARG A 25 5.05 7.58 19.46
N GLN A 26 4.75 7.31 20.69
CA GLN A 26 5.71 6.84 21.67
C GLN A 26 5.26 5.52 22.26
N ASN A 27 6.23 4.69 22.59
CA ASN A 27 6.08 3.53 23.43
C ASN A 27 5.82 3.93 24.90
N GLU A 28 5.48 2.98 25.75
CA GLU A 28 5.22 3.22 27.16
C GLU A 28 6.45 3.73 27.94
N ASP A 29 7.64 3.40 27.46
CA ASP A 29 8.93 3.86 28.03
C ASP A 29 9.34 5.27 27.55
N GLY A 30 8.53 5.92 26.70
CA GLY A 30 8.80 7.24 26.14
C GLY A 30 9.68 7.24 24.89
N SER A 31 10.20 6.11 24.45
CA SER A 31 10.90 5.99 23.16
C SER A 31 9.94 6.16 22.00
N PHE A 32 10.45 6.60 20.84
CA PHE A 32 9.61 6.66 19.63
C PHE A 32 9.24 5.27 19.16
N SER A 33 7.96 5.07 18.84
CA SER A 33 7.49 3.89 18.13
C SER A 33 8.05 3.87 16.71
N ASN A 34 8.36 2.68 16.20
CA ASN A 34 9.09 2.50 14.94
C ASN A 34 8.35 1.59 13.94
N GLY A 35 7.04 1.77 13.84
CA GLY A 35 6.22 1.03 12.87
C GLY A 35 6.59 1.31 11.42
N SER A 36 7.28 2.42 11.14
CA SER A 36 7.83 2.72 9.81
C SER A 36 9.10 1.92 9.47
N GLY A 37 9.83 1.42 10.46
CA GLY A 37 11.19 0.90 10.30
C GLY A 37 12.26 1.99 10.15
N CYS A 38 11.88 3.28 10.21
CA CYS A 38 12.75 4.44 9.97
C CYS A 38 13.03 5.25 11.25
N GLY A 39 12.74 4.71 12.43
CA GLY A 39 13.07 5.29 13.73
C GLY A 39 11.99 6.13 14.39
N ASN A 40 10.89 6.41 13.72
CA ASN A 40 9.71 7.07 14.28
C ASN A 40 8.47 6.79 13.42
N GLU A 41 7.28 7.11 13.94
CA GLU A 41 6.03 7.02 13.20
C GLU A 41 5.08 8.17 13.59
N PHE A 42 4.34 8.67 12.61
CA PHE A 42 3.43 9.79 12.77
C PHE A 42 2.15 9.40 13.53
N ALA A 43 1.76 10.21 14.50
CA ALA A 43 0.59 9.96 15.34
C ALA A 43 -0.69 10.56 14.71
N SER A 44 -1.14 9.97 13.61
CA SER A 44 -2.28 10.46 12.82
C SER A 44 -3.59 10.57 13.61
N GLU A 45 -3.78 9.75 14.64
CA GLU A 45 -4.93 9.74 15.52
C GLU A 45 -5.05 11.01 16.39
N ARG A 46 -3.98 11.80 16.50
CA ARG A 46 -3.99 13.05 17.28
C ARG A 46 -4.60 14.20 16.47
N PRO A 47 -5.47 15.03 17.06
CA PRO A 47 -6.27 16.02 16.31
C PRO A 47 -5.45 16.97 15.43
N MET A 48 -4.33 17.50 15.94
CA MET A 48 -3.52 18.45 15.17
C MET A 48 -2.63 17.73 14.13
N ALA A 49 -2.25 16.48 14.37
CA ALA A 49 -1.55 15.66 13.38
C ALA A 49 -2.50 15.31 12.20
N ARG A 50 -3.72 14.89 12.50
CA ARG A 50 -4.78 14.70 11.48
C ARG A 50 -5.05 15.98 10.70
N ARG A 51 -5.14 17.11 11.38
CA ARG A 51 -5.34 18.42 10.74
C ARG A 51 -4.19 18.76 9.80
N TYR A 52 -2.94 18.57 10.23
CA TYR A 52 -1.76 18.76 9.39
C TYR A 52 -1.81 17.89 8.12
N LEU A 53 -2.16 16.61 8.26
CA LEU A 53 -2.30 15.70 7.15
C LEU A 53 -3.36 16.19 6.14
N ILE A 54 -4.56 16.52 6.62
CA ILE A 54 -5.65 17.02 5.78
C ILE A 54 -5.26 18.31 5.07
N ASP A 55 -4.77 19.29 5.80
CA ASP A 55 -4.42 20.61 5.25
C ASP A 55 -3.32 20.50 4.19
N SER A 56 -2.33 19.61 4.40
CA SER A 56 -1.26 19.36 3.43
C SER A 56 -1.80 18.70 2.15
N ILE A 57 -2.62 17.66 2.25
CA ILE A 57 -3.22 16.99 1.09
C ILE A 57 -4.11 17.96 0.30
N LEU A 58 -4.93 18.76 0.98
CA LEU A 58 -5.76 19.77 0.33
C LEU A 58 -4.93 20.86 -0.37
N TYR A 59 -3.79 21.24 0.22
CA TYR A 59 -2.85 22.18 -0.41
C TYR A 59 -2.32 21.64 -1.74
N TRP A 60 -1.82 20.41 -1.77
CA TRP A 60 -1.33 19.78 -2.98
C TRP A 60 -2.42 19.62 -4.05
N ALA A 61 -3.63 19.24 -3.64
CA ALA A 61 -4.75 19.11 -4.56
C ALA A 61 -5.15 20.46 -5.18
N LYS A 62 -5.19 21.53 -4.39
CA LYS A 62 -5.65 22.86 -4.83
C LYS A 62 -4.59 23.64 -5.60
N GLU A 63 -3.38 23.73 -5.06
CA GLU A 63 -2.31 24.59 -5.58
C GLU A 63 -1.56 23.95 -6.73
N TYR A 64 -1.45 22.62 -6.73
CA TYR A 64 -0.68 21.87 -7.74
C TYR A 64 -1.57 20.99 -8.62
N HIS A 65 -2.88 21.01 -8.41
CA HIS A 65 -3.85 20.25 -9.20
C HIS A 65 -3.53 18.75 -9.25
N ILE A 66 -3.16 18.17 -8.10
CA ILE A 66 -2.85 16.75 -8.00
C ILE A 66 -4.14 15.94 -8.04
N ASP A 67 -4.24 15.01 -9.01
CA ASP A 67 -5.42 14.18 -9.28
C ASP A 67 -5.41 12.84 -8.55
N GLY A 68 -4.41 12.56 -7.72
CA GLY A 68 -4.37 11.34 -6.94
C GLY A 68 -3.21 11.27 -5.96
N PHE A 69 -3.43 10.55 -4.86
CA PHE A 69 -2.46 10.37 -3.78
C PHE A 69 -2.27 8.89 -3.47
N ARG A 70 -1.00 8.45 -3.47
CA ARG A 70 -0.57 7.15 -2.97
C ARG A 70 0.06 7.35 -1.60
N PHE A 71 -0.49 6.72 -0.58
CA PHE A 71 0.03 6.78 0.79
C PHE A 71 1.03 5.65 1.03
N ASP A 72 2.26 6.03 1.26
CA ASP A 72 3.31 5.14 1.74
C ASP A 72 2.95 4.61 3.13
N LEU A 73 3.15 3.29 3.37
CA LEU A 73 2.82 2.62 4.63
C LEU A 73 1.48 3.09 5.21
N MET A 74 0.41 3.05 4.41
CA MET A 74 -0.91 3.54 4.84
C MET A 74 -1.40 2.83 6.11
N GLY A 75 -0.97 1.60 6.35
CA GLY A 75 -1.27 0.85 7.57
C GLY A 75 -0.70 1.45 8.86
N LEU A 76 0.09 2.52 8.79
CA LEU A 76 0.53 3.28 9.96
C LEU A 76 -0.43 4.40 10.37
N TYR A 77 -1.41 4.72 9.54
CA TYR A 77 -2.43 5.72 9.87
C TYR A 77 -3.66 5.03 10.45
N ASP A 78 -4.35 5.73 11.34
CA ASP A 78 -5.66 5.29 11.81
C ASP A 78 -6.73 5.47 10.72
N VAL A 79 -7.71 4.56 10.71
CA VAL A 79 -8.82 4.55 9.75
C VAL A 79 -9.57 5.88 9.73
N GLU A 80 -9.79 6.50 10.91
CA GLU A 80 -10.54 7.74 11.00
C GLU A 80 -9.82 8.88 10.29
N SER A 81 -8.49 8.98 10.41
CA SER A 81 -7.68 9.99 9.73
C SER A 81 -7.68 9.82 8.22
N ILE A 82 -7.54 8.60 7.73
CA ILE A 82 -7.55 8.31 6.29
C ILE A 82 -8.95 8.57 5.69
N ASN A 83 -10.02 8.18 6.38
CA ASN A 83 -11.39 8.50 5.99
C ASN A 83 -11.65 10.02 6.02
N ALA A 84 -11.10 10.76 6.99
CA ALA A 84 -11.24 12.21 7.06
C ALA A 84 -10.50 12.92 5.90
N VAL A 85 -9.34 12.44 5.48
CA VAL A 85 -8.65 12.93 4.26
C VAL A 85 -9.54 12.71 3.04
N ARG A 86 -10.12 11.52 2.87
CA ARG A 86 -11.04 11.24 1.74
C ARG A 86 -12.23 12.17 1.74
N ALA A 87 -12.86 12.35 2.89
CA ALA A 87 -14.02 13.26 3.03
C ALA A 87 -13.65 14.72 2.71
N ALA A 88 -12.47 15.17 3.11
CA ALA A 88 -11.98 16.51 2.82
C ALA A 88 -11.70 16.72 1.32
N LEU A 89 -11.12 15.73 0.64
CA LEU A 89 -10.95 15.73 -0.80
C LEU A 89 -12.30 15.76 -1.52
N ASP A 90 -13.26 14.94 -1.11
CA ASP A 90 -14.61 14.87 -1.70
C ASP A 90 -15.37 16.18 -1.63
N ALA A 91 -15.05 17.03 -0.65
CA ALA A 91 -15.67 18.36 -0.50
C ALA A 91 -15.12 19.39 -1.49
N LEU A 92 -14.04 19.12 -2.21
CA LEU A 92 -13.51 20.00 -3.26
C LEU A 92 -14.34 19.91 -4.53
N PRO A 93 -14.45 20.97 -5.32
CA PRO A 93 -14.97 20.89 -6.68
C PRO A 93 -14.18 19.87 -7.51
N GLY A 94 -14.86 18.84 -8.06
CA GLY A 94 -14.21 17.73 -8.75
C GLY A 94 -13.43 16.76 -7.84
N GLY A 95 -13.45 16.97 -6.52
CA GLY A 95 -12.64 16.20 -5.57
C GLY A 95 -12.99 14.71 -5.50
N ARG A 96 -14.20 14.33 -5.95
CA ARG A 96 -14.59 12.93 -6.06
C ARG A 96 -13.82 12.16 -7.14
N ASP A 97 -13.21 12.84 -8.09
CA ASP A 97 -12.41 12.23 -9.15
C ASP A 97 -10.93 12.08 -8.74
N ILE A 98 -10.53 12.71 -7.62
CA ILE A 98 -9.18 12.56 -7.08
C ILE A 98 -9.02 11.14 -6.51
N LEU A 99 -8.06 10.41 -7.05
CA LEU A 99 -7.74 9.05 -6.60
C LEU A 99 -7.07 9.06 -5.22
N MET A 100 -7.39 8.08 -4.40
CA MET A 100 -6.75 7.89 -3.10
C MET A 100 -6.54 6.39 -2.83
N TYR A 101 -5.30 5.99 -2.63
CA TYR A 101 -4.94 4.60 -2.32
C TYR A 101 -3.61 4.55 -1.56
N GLY A 102 -3.25 3.39 -1.04
CA GLY A 102 -1.98 3.26 -0.33
C GLY A 102 -1.58 1.82 -0.04
N GLU A 103 -0.47 1.70 0.65
CA GLU A 103 0.06 0.42 1.10
C GLU A 103 -0.62 -0.01 2.40
N PRO A 104 -1.38 -1.12 2.40
CA PRO A 104 -2.16 -1.54 3.56
C PRO A 104 -1.33 -2.36 4.56
N TRP A 105 -0.10 -1.93 4.84
CA TRP A 105 0.83 -2.58 5.77
C TRP A 105 1.70 -1.56 6.50
N GLN A 106 2.50 -2.07 7.43
CA GLN A 106 3.49 -1.35 8.25
C GLN A 106 4.88 -1.89 7.93
N GLY A 107 5.91 -1.10 8.20
CA GLY A 107 7.32 -1.52 8.07
C GLY A 107 7.82 -2.32 9.29
N GLY A 108 7.16 -2.20 10.43
CA GLY A 108 7.51 -2.86 11.69
C GLY A 108 6.37 -2.83 12.70
N GLY A 109 6.65 -3.11 13.96
CA GLY A 109 5.66 -3.02 15.03
C GLY A 109 5.29 -1.57 15.35
N SER A 110 4.00 -1.24 15.35
CA SER A 110 3.47 0.10 15.64
C SER A 110 2.84 0.16 17.03
N ALA A 111 2.95 1.32 17.69
CA ALA A 111 2.22 1.63 18.90
C ALA A 111 0.80 2.19 18.65
N LEU A 112 0.31 2.18 17.41
CA LEU A 112 -1.07 2.54 17.08
C LEU A 112 -2.04 1.59 17.78
N ARG A 113 -2.96 2.15 18.57
CA ARG A 113 -3.99 1.38 19.31
C ARG A 113 -5.38 1.46 18.66
N ALA A 114 -5.58 2.35 17.70
CA ALA A 114 -6.78 2.45 16.91
C ALA A 114 -6.76 1.46 15.73
N ALA A 115 -7.91 1.26 15.08
CA ALA A 115 -7.99 0.52 13.83
C ALA A 115 -7.04 1.14 12.79
N ALA A 116 -6.19 0.33 12.20
CA ALA A 116 -5.21 0.75 11.21
C ALA A 116 -5.81 0.79 9.81
N ALA A 117 -5.37 1.71 8.97
CA ALA A 117 -5.79 1.75 7.57
C ALA A 117 -5.07 0.67 6.75
N ASP A 118 -5.21 -0.58 7.18
CA ASP A 118 -4.60 -1.77 6.60
C ASP A 118 -5.64 -2.73 6.02
N LYS A 119 -5.19 -3.86 5.50
CA LYS A 119 -6.08 -4.86 4.90
C LYS A 119 -6.96 -5.60 5.90
N ASN A 120 -6.62 -5.62 7.19
CA ASN A 120 -7.43 -6.29 8.22
C ASN A 120 -8.66 -5.45 8.55
N ASP A 121 -8.51 -4.13 8.51
CA ASP A 121 -9.56 -3.16 8.78
C ASP A 121 -10.14 -2.52 7.49
N LEU A 122 -9.95 -3.16 6.33
CA LEU A 122 -10.41 -2.68 5.02
C LEU A 122 -11.92 -2.35 5.01
N ALA A 123 -12.72 -3.13 5.74
CA ALA A 123 -14.16 -2.89 5.88
C ALA A 123 -14.52 -1.59 6.62
N LEU A 124 -13.57 -0.95 7.29
CA LEU A 124 -13.77 0.33 7.98
C LEU A 124 -13.33 1.52 7.10
N LEU A 125 -12.60 1.27 6.03
CA LEU A 125 -12.20 2.30 5.08
C LEU A 125 -13.37 2.67 4.16
N ASN A 126 -13.42 3.95 3.77
CA ASN A 126 -14.34 4.40 2.75
C ASN A 126 -14.13 3.61 1.44
N ASP A 127 -15.20 3.24 0.75
CA ASP A 127 -15.21 2.44 -0.48
C ASP A 127 -14.43 3.06 -1.67
N ARG A 128 -14.03 4.32 -1.55
CA ARG A 128 -13.24 5.07 -2.53
C ARG A 128 -11.77 5.24 -2.11
N ILE A 129 -11.33 4.47 -1.13
CA ILE A 129 -9.92 4.36 -0.73
C ILE A 129 -9.42 3.00 -1.18
N GLY A 130 -8.49 3.00 -2.15
CA GLY A 130 -7.88 1.79 -2.66
C GLY A 130 -6.72 1.30 -1.81
N ILE A 131 -6.44 0.01 -1.89
CA ILE A 131 -5.25 -0.61 -1.30
C ILE A 131 -4.47 -1.39 -2.34
N PHE A 132 -3.15 -1.35 -2.29
CA PHE A 132 -2.33 -2.28 -3.03
C PHE A 132 -2.62 -3.71 -2.59
N CYS A 133 -2.97 -4.58 -3.54
CA CYS A 133 -3.32 -5.96 -3.25
C CYS A 133 -2.11 -6.88 -3.37
N ASP A 134 -1.37 -7.05 -2.28
CA ASP A 134 -0.26 -7.99 -2.19
C ASP A 134 -0.72 -9.43 -2.37
N ASN A 135 -1.94 -9.77 -1.97
CA ASN A 135 -2.53 -11.08 -2.22
C ASN A 135 -2.59 -11.40 -3.72
N THR A 136 -3.04 -10.45 -4.56
CA THR A 136 -3.02 -10.61 -6.03
C THR A 136 -1.61 -10.71 -6.57
N ARG A 137 -0.71 -9.82 -6.13
CA ARG A 137 0.69 -9.81 -6.54
C ARG A 137 1.35 -11.16 -6.28
N ASP A 138 1.22 -11.68 -5.06
CA ASP A 138 1.91 -12.89 -4.62
C ASP A 138 1.26 -14.16 -5.21
N ALA A 139 -0.05 -14.16 -5.45
CA ALA A 139 -0.70 -15.24 -6.18
C ALA A 139 -0.16 -15.34 -7.62
N ILE A 140 0.07 -14.21 -8.30
CA ILE A 140 0.54 -14.19 -9.68
C ILE A 140 2.01 -14.59 -9.78
N LYS A 141 2.91 -13.91 -9.01
CA LYS A 141 4.37 -14.02 -9.19
C LYS A 141 5.12 -14.70 -8.04
N GLY A 142 4.42 -15.16 -7.00
CA GLY A 142 5.05 -15.67 -5.77
C GLY A 142 5.44 -14.57 -4.79
N GLY A 143 5.74 -14.96 -3.56
CA GLY A 143 6.06 -14.05 -2.46
C GLY A 143 7.22 -13.11 -2.78
N CYS A 144 7.08 -11.84 -2.42
CA CYS A 144 8.06 -10.82 -2.79
C CYS A 144 9.34 -10.87 -1.94
N PHE A 145 9.30 -11.51 -0.77
CA PHE A 145 10.47 -11.66 0.13
C PHE A 145 11.25 -12.95 -0.11
N ASP A 146 10.72 -13.89 -0.87
CA ASP A 146 11.43 -15.08 -1.32
C ASP A 146 11.65 -15.02 -2.83
N ALA A 147 12.90 -14.83 -3.24
CA ALA A 147 13.28 -14.73 -4.64
C ALA A 147 12.91 -15.97 -5.47
N ARG A 148 12.78 -17.14 -4.82
CA ARG A 148 12.59 -18.43 -5.50
C ARG A 148 11.21 -19.03 -5.31
N GLU A 149 10.35 -18.45 -4.51
CA GLU A 149 8.98 -18.92 -4.36
C GLU A 149 8.21 -18.65 -5.66
N PRO A 150 7.69 -19.70 -6.37
CA PRO A 150 6.94 -19.51 -7.60
C PRO A 150 5.54 -18.98 -7.32
N GLY A 151 4.97 -18.25 -8.30
CA GLY A 151 3.56 -17.90 -8.36
C GLY A 151 2.79 -18.77 -9.37
N TYR A 152 1.53 -18.40 -9.60
CA TYR A 152 0.68 -19.12 -10.55
C TYR A 152 1.27 -19.15 -11.95
N VAL A 153 1.82 -18.06 -12.45
CA VAL A 153 2.39 -17.98 -13.81
C VAL A 153 3.63 -18.84 -14.00
N GLU A 154 4.22 -19.32 -12.91
CA GLU A 154 5.38 -20.19 -12.88
C GLU A 154 4.99 -21.66 -12.54
N GLY A 155 3.70 -21.95 -12.52
CA GLY A 155 3.17 -23.31 -12.36
C GLY A 155 2.74 -23.68 -10.92
N LYS A 156 2.61 -22.73 -10.00
CA LYS A 156 2.05 -22.97 -8.67
C LYS A 156 0.52 -23.12 -8.76
N GLU A 157 0.05 -24.31 -9.11
CA GLU A 157 -1.39 -24.60 -9.28
C GLU A 157 -2.22 -24.32 -8.01
N SER A 158 -1.64 -24.46 -6.83
CA SER A 158 -2.33 -24.15 -5.58
C SER A 158 -2.77 -22.68 -5.46
N ALA A 159 -2.18 -21.75 -6.23
CA ALA A 159 -2.58 -20.35 -6.28
C ALA A 159 -3.83 -20.09 -7.16
N LEU A 160 -4.39 -21.11 -7.82
CA LEU A 160 -5.54 -20.95 -8.75
C LEU A 160 -6.77 -20.29 -8.08
N TRP A 161 -7.05 -20.63 -6.83
CA TRP A 161 -8.18 -20.04 -6.09
C TRP A 161 -7.95 -18.54 -5.81
N ASP A 162 -6.72 -18.15 -5.48
CA ASP A 162 -6.36 -16.76 -5.25
C ASP A 162 -6.39 -15.96 -6.55
N ILE A 163 -6.01 -16.57 -7.70
CA ILE A 163 -6.20 -15.96 -9.02
C ILE A 163 -7.69 -15.74 -9.31
N GLY A 164 -8.55 -16.71 -9.01
CA GLY A 164 -10.00 -16.57 -9.16
C GLY A 164 -10.57 -15.43 -8.28
N ALA A 165 -10.08 -15.30 -7.04
CA ALA A 165 -10.43 -14.21 -6.15
C ALA A 165 -9.90 -12.86 -6.67
N ALA A 166 -8.66 -12.83 -7.16
CA ALA A 166 -8.02 -11.63 -7.70
C ALA A 166 -8.79 -11.07 -8.90
N VAL A 167 -9.19 -11.92 -9.86
CA VAL A 167 -9.98 -11.51 -11.02
C VAL A 167 -11.32 -10.90 -10.61
N ALA A 168 -11.90 -11.36 -9.51
CA ALA A 168 -13.14 -10.81 -8.93
C ALA A 168 -12.87 -9.69 -7.91
N ALA A 169 -11.68 -9.08 -7.91
CA ALA A 169 -11.24 -8.06 -6.95
C ALA A 169 -11.52 -8.46 -5.49
N TRP A 170 -11.38 -9.73 -5.16
CA TRP A 170 -11.59 -10.29 -3.81
C TRP A 170 -13.00 -10.07 -3.21
N CYS A 171 -13.95 -9.52 -3.99
CA CYS A 171 -15.28 -9.12 -3.50
C CYS A 171 -16.14 -10.25 -2.90
N ARG A 172 -15.71 -11.50 -3.02
CA ARG A 172 -16.38 -12.67 -2.42
C ARG A 172 -15.47 -13.45 -1.48
N SER A 173 -14.31 -12.88 -1.16
CA SER A 173 -13.34 -13.52 -0.28
C SER A 173 -13.63 -13.18 1.18
N SER A 174 -13.49 -14.17 2.05
CA SER A 174 -13.47 -13.94 3.50
C SER A 174 -12.12 -13.44 4.00
N THR A 175 -11.07 -13.60 3.20
CA THR A 175 -9.70 -13.21 3.57
C THR A 175 -9.45 -11.73 3.37
N LEU A 176 -10.05 -11.14 2.32
CA LEU A 176 -9.93 -9.73 1.99
C LEU A 176 -11.28 -9.26 1.46
N PRO A 177 -12.20 -8.78 2.34
CA PRO A 177 -13.54 -8.40 1.94
C PRO A 177 -13.66 -6.90 1.60
N PRO A 178 -13.34 -6.45 0.37
CA PRO A 178 -13.56 -5.07 -0.03
C PRO A 178 -15.07 -4.77 -0.18
N HIS A 179 -15.46 -3.52 0.03
CA HIS A 179 -16.82 -3.05 -0.23
C HIS A 179 -17.13 -2.95 -1.72
N SER A 180 -16.11 -2.68 -2.51
CA SER A 180 -16.23 -2.55 -3.96
C SER A 180 -14.94 -2.98 -4.67
N PRO A 181 -15.01 -3.38 -5.95
CA PRO A 181 -13.82 -3.67 -6.73
C PRO A 181 -12.80 -2.51 -6.78
N GLY A 182 -13.28 -1.27 -6.74
CA GLY A 182 -12.44 -0.07 -6.76
C GLY A 182 -11.49 0.11 -5.57
N GLN A 183 -11.67 -0.69 -4.50
CA GLN A 183 -10.72 -0.70 -3.39
C GLN A 183 -9.49 -1.57 -3.64
N ILE A 184 -9.46 -2.37 -4.70
CA ILE A 184 -8.38 -3.32 -4.98
C ILE A 184 -7.51 -2.79 -6.12
N VAL A 185 -6.26 -2.45 -5.82
CA VAL A 185 -5.26 -2.09 -6.81
C VAL A 185 -4.45 -3.34 -7.15
N SER A 186 -4.80 -3.97 -8.28
CA SER A 186 -4.10 -5.15 -8.79
C SER A 186 -2.77 -4.74 -9.44
N TYR A 187 -1.68 -5.38 -9.06
CA TYR A 187 -0.34 -5.08 -9.56
C TYR A 187 0.59 -6.29 -9.45
N VAL A 188 1.72 -6.26 -10.12
CA VAL A 188 2.75 -7.30 -10.05
C VAL A 188 4.16 -6.74 -9.86
N SER A 189 4.36 -5.44 -10.11
CA SER A 189 5.65 -4.75 -9.94
C SER A 189 5.41 -3.37 -9.32
N ALA A 190 6.31 -2.96 -8.45
CA ALA A 190 6.37 -1.64 -7.85
C ALA A 190 7.85 -1.21 -7.75
N HIS A 191 8.13 -0.06 -7.14
CA HIS A 191 9.50 0.37 -6.87
C HIS A 191 10.17 -0.47 -5.77
N ASP A 192 9.38 -1.18 -4.94
CA ASP A 192 9.86 -2.10 -3.92
C ASP A 192 9.94 -3.54 -4.46
N ASN A 193 10.95 -4.27 -3.95
CA ASN A 193 11.17 -5.66 -4.25
C ASN A 193 11.46 -5.96 -5.74
N PHE A 194 11.35 -7.23 -6.13
CA PHE A 194 11.63 -7.66 -7.49
C PHE A 194 10.57 -7.19 -8.47
N THR A 195 11.00 -6.71 -9.64
CA THR A 195 10.10 -6.57 -10.78
C THR A 195 9.55 -7.95 -11.17
N LEU A 196 8.46 -7.99 -11.93
CA LEU A 196 7.94 -9.26 -12.43
C LEU A 196 9.00 -10.01 -13.25
N TRP A 197 9.72 -9.31 -14.15
CA TRP A 197 10.75 -9.90 -14.96
C TRP A 197 11.89 -10.52 -14.14
N ASP A 198 12.42 -9.79 -13.18
CA ASP A 198 13.50 -10.29 -12.33
C ASP A 198 13.06 -11.50 -11.51
N LYS A 199 11.83 -11.46 -10.97
CA LYS A 199 11.25 -12.56 -10.19
C LYS A 199 11.12 -13.83 -11.03
N LEU A 200 10.59 -13.75 -12.25
CA LEU A 200 10.44 -14.89 -13.17
C LEU A 200 11.80 -15.55 -13.47
N LEU A 201 12.84 -14.75 -13.67
CA LEU A 201 14.18 -15.27 -13.92
C LEU A 201 14.82 -15.86 -12.65
N LEU A 202 14.62 -15.24 -11.48
CA LEU A 202 15.14 -15.74 -10.20
C LEU A 202 14.53 -17.07 -9.77
N VAL A 203 13.25 -17.26 -10.02
CA VAL A 203 12.59 -18.56 -9.76
C VAL A 203 13.17 -19.64 -10.68
N ARG A 204 13.45 -19.29 -11.92
CA ARG A 204 13.87 -20.23 -12.97
C ARG A 204 15.35 -20.60 -12.93
N TYR A 205 16.21 -19.61 -12.63
CA TYR A 205 17.66 -19.75 -12.73
C TYR A 205 18.35 -19.46 -11.39
N GLU A 206 19.39 -20.22 -11.10
CA GLU A 206 20.23 -19.98 -9.93
C GLU A 206 21.04 -18.67 -10.07
N LYS A 207 21.52 -18.41 -11.29
CA LYS A 207 22.26 -17.18 -11.65
C LYS A 207 21.67 -16.62 -12.93
N PRO A 208 20.60 -15.80 -12.84
CA PRO A 208 19.95 -15.28 -14.02
C PRO A 208 20.78 -14.23 -14.72
N GLU A 209 20.67 -14.19 -16.04
CA GLU A 209 21.15 -13.09 -16.87
C GLU A 209 19.93 -12.21 -17.24
N PHE A 210 19.73 -11.12 -16.53
CA PHE A 210 18.50 -10.33 -16.58
C PHE A 210 18.24 -9.64 -17.93
N THR A 211 19.30 -9.47 -18.74
CA THR A 211 19.22 -8.88 -20.08
C THR A 211 19.06 -9.91 -21.19
N ALA A 212 19.20 -11.20 -20.88
CA ALA A 212 19.06 -12.26 -21.87
C ALA A 212 17.59 -12.46 -22.28
N ALA A 213 17.37 -12.78 -23.54
CA ALA A 213 16.04 -13.15 -24.02
C ALA A 213 15.64 -14.54 -23.49
N ASP A 214 14.52 -14.62 -22.78
CA ASP A 214 13.94 -15.87 -22.31
C ASP A 214 12.49 -15.98 -22.80
N SER A 215 12.23 -16.89 -23.71
CA SER A 215 10.90 -17.05 -24.32
C SER A 215 9.84 -17.54 -23.34
N THR A 216 10.23 -18.33 -22.34
CA THR A 216 9.31 -18.82 -21.30
C THR A 216 8.96 -17.70 -20.31
N ALA A 217 9.96 -16.98 -19.82
CA ALA A 217 9.72 -15.83 -18.95
C ALA A 217 8.88 -14.75 -19.67
N LEU A 218 9.09 -14.57 -20.98
CA LEU A 218 8.25 -13.66 -21.78
C LEU A 218 6.80 -14.14 -21.87
N ALA A 219 6.55 -15.43 -22.04
CA ALA A 219 5.20 -16.01 -22.06
C ALA A 219 4.53 -15.87 -20.69
N GLN A 220 5.26 -16.14 -19.60
CA GLN A 220 4.79 -15.98 -18.23
C GLN A 220 4.47 -14.51 -17.90
N ASN A 221 5.31 -13.57 -18.35
CA ASN A 221 5.07 -12.13 -18.19
C ASN A 221 3.78 -11.70 -18.89
N ARG A 222 3.54 -12.20 -20.12
CA ARG A 222 2.29 -11.95 -20.87
C ARG A 222 1.07 -12.54 -20.18
N LEU A 223 1.19 -13.74 -19.60
CA LEU A 223 0.11 -14.37 -18.84
C LEU A 223 -0.21 -13.53 -17.59
N ALA A 224 0.80 -13.09 -16.85
CA ALA A 224 0.61 -12.19 -15.71
C ALA A 224 -0.11 -10.91 -16.13
N ALA A 225 0.33 -10.26 -17.22
CA ALA A 225 -0.32 -9.08 -17.77
C ALA A 225 -1.79 -9.34 -18.13
N GLY A 226 -2.07 -10.49 -18.76
CA GLY A 226 -3.45 -10.92 -19.05
C GLY A 226 -4.30 -10.99 -17.77
N ILE A 227 -3.76 -11.53 -16.67
CA ILE A 227 -4.49 -11.64 -15.41
C ILE A 227 -4.75 -10.26 -14.80
N TYR A 228 -3.72 -9.48 -14.47
CA TYR A 228 -3.93 -8.25 -13.68
C TYR A 228 -4.53 -7.08 -14.48
N LEU A 229 -4.37 -7.04 -15.81
CA LEU A 229 -4.99 -6.00 -16.65
C LEU A 229 -6.45 -6.29 -17.00
N THR A 230 -6.92 -7.53 -16.83
CA THR A 230 -8.33 -7.90 -17.06
C THR A 230 -9.09 -8.20 -15.78
N SER A 231 -8.44 -8.08 -14.62
CA SER A 231 -9.09 -8.08 -13.30
C SER A 231 -9.84 -6.76 -13.07
N PHE A 232 -10.84 -6.83 -12.21
CA PHE A 232 -11.51 -5.62 -11.74
C PHE A 232 -10.56 -4.74 -10.94
#